data_2f2e573bcd140c058fef44f5d07749bc
#
_entry.id   2f2e573bcd140c058fef44f5d07749bc
#
_cell.length_a   1.000
_cell.length_b   1.000
_cell.length_c   1.000
_cell.angle_alpha   90.00
_cell.angle_beta   90.00
_cell.angle_gamma   90.00
#
_symmetry.space_group_name_H-M   'P 1'
#
loop_
_entity.id
_entity.type
_entity.pdbx_description
1 polymer ?
#
loop_
_entity_poly.entity_id
_entity_poly.type
_entity_poly.pdbx_seq_one_letter_code
_entity_poly.pdbx_strand_id
1 'polypeptide(L)'
;MPLSTDPYALVVDDDPLIQMDACDILQDAGFRCYYGGTGQEAVDLLQDHAGNVTLLFSDVDMPGDMNGFALARHVDQHWPHIEIVIASGRVKPEEGDMPDKATFIGKPFNARMVHDHLREKLPDGKKPEPLKHAV
;
A
#
# COMPACT_ATOMS: atom_id res chain seq x y z
N MET A 1 -5.13 21.10 -21.13
CA MET A 1 -5.65 19.75 -20.77
C MET A 1 -4.96 19.24 -19.53
N PRO A 2 -5.67 19.03 -18.47
CA PRO A 2 -5.03 18.49 -17.28
C PRO A 2 -4.56 17.06 -17.53
N LEU A 3 -3.40 16.73 -16.98
CA LEU A 3 -2.92 15.37 -16.96
C LEU A 3 -3.78 14.54 -16.02
N SER A 4 -3.81 13.23 -16.24
CA SER A 4 -4.47 12.33 -15.31
C SER A 4 -3.84 12.50 -13.93
N THR A 5 -4.68 12.65 -12.92
CA THR A 5 -4.25 12.75 -11.54
C THR A 5 -4.64 11.52 -10.74
N ASP A 6 -4.89 10.40 -11.43
CA ASP A 6 -5.21 9.16 -10.75
C ASP A 6 -4.10 8.82 -9.77
N PRO A 7 -4.44 8.51 -8.52
CA PRO A 7 -3.43 8.16 -7.53
C PRO A 7 -2.84 6.79 -7.82
N TYR A 8 -1.56 6.63 -7.49
CA TYR A 8 -0.89 5.33 -7.58
C TYR A 8 -0.79 4.71 -6.21
N ALA A 9 -0.97 3.40 -6.16
CA ALA A 9 -0.60 2.58 -5.03
C ALA A 9 0.68 1.83 -5.38
N LEU A 10 1.56 1.68 -4.41
CA LEU A 10 2.73 0.82 -4.55
C LEU A 10 2.45 -0.48 -3.79
N VAL A 11 2.36 -1.59 -4.52
CA VAL A 11 2.15 -2.92 -3.96
C VAL A 11 3.50 -3.61 -3.81
N VAL A 12 3.81 -4.10 -2.62
CA VAL A 12 5.07 -4.75 -2.34
C VAL A 12 4.80 -6.13 -1.73
N ASP A 13 5.13 -7.16 -2.48
CA ASP A 13 4.95 -8.56 -2.06
C ASP A 13 5.86 -9.41 -2.94
N ASP A 14 6.58 -10.34 -2.33
CA ASP A 14 7.48 -11.22 -3.09
C ASP A 14 6.75 -12.35 -3.81
N ASP A 15 5.49 -12.58 -3.50
CA ASP A 15 4.66 -13.55 -4.22
C ASP A 15 3.97 -12.86 -5.40
N PRO A 16 4.30 -13.22 -6.66
CA PRO A 16 3.71 -12.56 -7.82
C PRO A 16 2.19 -12.71 -7.91
N LEU A 17 1.63 -13.79 -7.42
CA LEU A 17 0.18 -14.00 -7.46
C LEU A 17 -0.53 -13.09 -6.49
N ILE A 18 -0.01 -12.94 -5.28
CA ILE A 18 -0.58 -12.02 -4.30
C ILE A 18 -0.41 -10.58 -4.77
N GLN A 19 0.74 -10.25 -5.34
CA GLN A 19 1.02 -8.94 -5.90
C GLN A 19 0.00 -8.57 -6.98
N MET A 20 -0.27 -9.51 -7.89
CA MET A 20 -1.24 -9.31 -8.97
C MET A 20 -2.65 -9.15 -8.42
N ASP A 21 -3.04 -9.99 -7.46
CA ASP A 21 -4.36 -9.93 -6.83
C ASP A 21 -4.56 -8.59 -6.11
N ALA A 22 -3.58 -8.16 -5.35
CA ALA A 22 -3.64 -6.86 -4.67
C ALA A 22 -3.76 -5.70 -5.66
N CYS A 23 -2.99 -5.75 -6.75
CA CYS A 23 -3.08 -4.72 -7.79
C CYS A 23 -4.48 -4.67 -8.41
N ASP A 24 -5.07 -5.81 -8.72
CA ASP A 24 -6.42 -5.87 -9.29
C ASP A 24 -7.44 -5.26 -8.32
N ILE A 25 -7.34 -5.59 -7.05
CA ILE A 25 -8.23 -5.05 -6.02
C ILE A 25 -8.10 -3.52 -5.92
N LEU A 26 -6.86 -3.02 -5.93
CA LEU A 26 -6.62 -1.59 -5.82
C LEU A 26 -7.02 -0.84 -7.09
N GLN A 27 -6.85 -1.45 -8.26
CA GLN A 27 -7.33 -0.87 -9.51
C GLN A 27 -8.85 -0.72 -9.52
N ASP A 28 -9.56 -1.71 -8.99
CA ASP A 28 -11.01 -1.63 -8.85
C ASP A 28 -11.44 -0.49 -7.92
N ALA A 29 -10.60 -0.14 -6.96
CA ALA A 29 -10.83 0.99 -6.06
C ALA A 29 -10.48 2.34 -6.67
N GLY A 30 -9.85 2.35 -7.85
CA GLY A 30 -9.50 3.59 -8.56
C GLY A 30 -8.03 3.96 -8.52
N PHE A 31 -7.17 3.13 -7.94
CA PHE A 31 -5.72 3.35 -7.97
C PHE A 31 -5.13 2.81 -9.26
N ARG A 32 -4.04 3.42 -9.69
CA ARG A 32 -3.09 2.76 -10.59
C ARG A 32 -2.00 2.13 -9.72
N CYS A 33 -1.26 1.18 -10.25
CA CYS A 33 -0.30 0.42 -9.42
C CYS A 33 1.11 0.45 -9.99
N TYR A 34 2.06 0.67 -9.10
CA TYR A 34 3.42 0.18 -9.23
C TYR A 34 3.54 -1.05 -8.34
N TYR A 35 4.50 -1.92 -8.61
CA TYR A 35 4.72 -3.09 -7.76
C TYR A 35 6.20 -3.47 -7.71
N GLY A 36 6.57 -3.99 -6.55
CA GLY A 36 7.93 -4.48 -6.29
C GLY A 36 7.88 -5.73 -5.44
N GLY A 37 8.94 -6.51 -5.47
CA GLY A 37 9.03 -7.77 -4.72
C GLY A 37 9.84 -7.68 -3.44
N THR A 38 10.54 -6.57 -3.21
CA THR A 38 11.38 -6.36 -2.03
C THR A 38 11.24 -4.93 -1.52
N GLY A 39 11.65 -4.71 -0.28
CA GLY A 39 11.69 -3.36 0.28
C GLY A 39 12.61 -2.43 -0.50
N GLN A 40 13.75 -2.95 -0.97
CA GLN A 40 14.68 -2.13 -1.75
C GLN A 40 14.08 -1.71 -3.10
N GLU A 41 13.42 -2.62 -3.79
CA GLU A 41 12.73 -2.28 -5.03
C GLU A 41 11.67 -1.21 -4.79
N ALA A 42 10.95 -1.30 -3.67
CA ALA A 42 9.95 -0.30 -3.30
C ALA A 42 10.58 1.07 -3.09
N VAL A 43 11.68 1.14 -2.36
CA VAL A 43 12.40 2.39 -2.13
C VAL A 43 12.89 2.98 -3.46
N ASP A 44 13.44 2.16 -4.34
CA ASP A 44 13.92 2.62 -5.64
C ASP A 44 12.78 3.21 -6.48
N LEU A 45 11.62 2.53 -6.49
CA LEU A 45 10.44 3.04 -7.18
C LEU A 45 9.97 4.38 -6.60
N LEU A 46 9.99 4.51 -5.29
CA LEU A 46 9.55 5.73 -4.63
C LEU A 46 10.50 6.90 -4.85
N GLN A 47 11.79 6.66 -5.02
CA GLN A 47 12.74 7.72 -5.36
C GLN A 47 12.36 8.40 -6.68
N ASP A 48 11.80 7.66 -7.61
CA ASP A 48 11.41 8.20 -8.93
C ASP A 48 9.95 8.63 -8.99
N HIS A 49 9.07 8.01 -8.21
CA HIS A 49 7.62 8.11 -8.40
C HIS A 49 6.83 8.56 -7.18
N ALA A 50 7.48 8.91 -6.07
CA ALA A 50 6.77 9.24 -4.83
C ALA A 50 5.73 10.35 -5.00
N GLY A 51 5.93 11.26 -5.94
CA GLY A 51 4.96 12.33 -6.20
C GLY A 51 3.60 11.85 -6.68
N ASN A 52 3.55 10.66 -7.29
CA ASN A 52 2.32 10.05 -7.80
C ASN A 52 1.73 9.03 -6.84
N VAL A 53 2.50 8.57 -5.86
CA VAL A 53 2.08 7.48 -4.96
C VAL A 53 1.40 8.07 -3.75
N THR A 54 0.20 7.59 -3.46
CA THR A 54 -0.57 8.01 -2.29
C THR A 54 -0.77 6.90 -1.28
N LEU A 55 -0.50 5.65 -1.67
CA LEU A 55 -0.73 4.47 -0.83
C LEU A 55 0.40 3.46 -1.00
N LEU A 56 0.95 2.99 0.10
CA LEU A 56 1.81 1.82 0.17
C LEU A 56 0.99 0.65 0.71
N PHE A 57 0.96 -0.45 -0.03
CA PHE A 57 0.29 -1.70 0.37
C PHE A 57 1.34 -2.80 0.36
N SER A 58 1.83 -3.19 1.53
CA SER A 58 3.03 -4.02 1.64
C SER A 58 2.83 -5.25 2.51
N ASP A 59 3.41 -6.37 2.07
CA ASP A 59 3.63 -7.54 2.91
C ASP A 59 4.68 -7.24 3.98
N VAL A 60 4.72 -8.06 5.02
CA VAL A 60 5.76 -7.98 6.06
C VAL A 60 6.97 -8.83 5.69
N ASP A 61 6.74 -10.11 5.38
CA ASP A 61 7.82 -11.05 5.11
C ASP A 61 8.29 -10.95 3.67
N MET A 62 9.44 -10.38 3.47
CA MET A 62 10.04 -10.20 2.15
C MET A 62 11.52 -10.50 2.21
N PRO A 63 12.12 -10.99 1.10
CA PRO A 63 13.55 -11.22 1.09
C PRO A 63 14.34 -9.91 1.16
N GLY A 64 15.57 -10.00 1.65
CA GLY A 64 16.47 -8.86 1.81
C GLY A 64 16.47 -8.33 3.23
N ASP A 65 17.12 -7.20 3.42
CA ASP A 65 17.36 -6.62 4.75
C ASP A 65 16.19 -5.83 5.29
N MET A 66 15.21 -5.52 4.45
CA MET A 66 14.10 -4.64 4.82
C MET A 66 12.78 -5.40 4.72
N ASN A 67 12.14 -5.67 5.86
CA ASN A 67 10.79 -6.23 5.86
C ASN A 67 9.75 -5.10 5.69
N GLY A 68 8.47 -5.49 5.66
CA GLY A 68 7.39 -4.52 5.46
C GLY A 68 7.28 -3.48 6.56
N PHE A 69 7.59 -3.83 7.80
CA PHE A 69 7.58 -2.86 8.91
C PHE A 69 8.70 -1.83 8.75
N ALA A 70 9.91 -2.29 8.41
CA ALA A 70 11.03 -1.39 8.18
C ALA A 70 10.77 -0.47 6.97
N LEU A 71 10.17 -1.03 5.91
CA LEU A 71 9.77 -0.24 4.75
C LEU A 71 8.75 0.83 5.14
N ALA A 72 7.75 0.47 5.93
CA ALA A 72 6.73 1.42 6.38
C ALA A 72 7.33 2.58 7.16
N ARG A 73 8.25 2.28 8.07
CA ARG A 73 8.94 3.33 8.85
C ARG A 73 9.77 4.23 7.95
N HIS A 74 10.46 3.64 6.97
CA HIS A 74 11.27 4.40 6.01
C HIS A 74 10.41 5.35 5.18
N VAL A 75 9.28 4.83 4.68
CA VAL A 75 8.34 5.62 3.86
C VAL A 75 7.74 6.76 4.68
N ASP A 76 7.36 6.49 5.93
CA ASP A 76 6.81 7.52 6.80
C ASP A 76 7.79 8.67 7.04
N GLN A 77 9.07 8.36 7.18
CA GLN A 77 10.11 9.37 7.38
C GLN A 77 10.38 10.20 6.14
N HIS A 78 10.42 9.57 4.97
CA HIS A 78 10.89 10.21 3.74
C HIS A 78 9.76 10.76 2.88
N TRP A 79 8.57 10.15 2.93
CA TRP A 79 7.43 10.52 2.11
C TRP A 79 6.15 10.51 2.94
N PRO A 80 6.01 11.47 3.88
CA PRO A 80 4.90 11.44 4.86
C PRO A 80 3.53 11.63 4.24
N HIS A 81 3.44 12.01 2.97
CA HIS A 81 2.15 12.10 2.28
C HIS A 81 1.56 10.74 1.90
N ILE A 82 2.37 9.66 1.96
CA ILE A 82 1.92 8.33 1.54
C ILE A 82 1.23 7.63 2.70
N GLU A 83 0.00 7.15 2.48
CA GLU A 83 -0.71 6.31 3.44
C GLU A 83 -0.19 4.89 3.37
N ILE A 84 -0.25 4.16 4.48
CA ILE A 84 0.41 2.86 4.60
C ILE A 84 -0.55 1.80 5.12
N VAL A 85 -0.69 0.70 4.37
CA VAL A 85 -1.40 -0.50 4.79
C VAL A 85 -0.44 -1.69 4.72
N ILE A 86 -0.33 -2.42 5.82
CA ILE A 86 0.50 -3.62 5.90
C ILE A 86 -0.43 -4.84 5.90
N ALA A 87 -0.12 -5.83 5.07
CA ALA A 87 -0.90 -7.07 4.97
C ALA A 87 -0.02 -8.26 5.34
N SER A 88 -0.46 -9.10 6.27
CA SER A 88 0.30 -10.30 6.65
C SER A 88 -0.62 -11.37 7.22
N GLY A 89 -0.28 -12.64 6.94
CA GLY A 89 -0.99 -13.78 7.49
C GLY A 89 -0.31 -14.41 8.69
N ARG A 90 0.99 -14.18 8.87
CA ARG A 90 1.77 -14.81 9.93
C ARG A 90 2.15 -13.87 11.04
N VAL A 91 2.53 -12.67 10.68
CA VAL A 91 3.08 -11.69 11.61
C VAL A 91 2.05 -10.62 11.85
N LYS A 92 1.75 -10.37 13.13
CA LYS A 92 0.92 -9.24 13.51
C LYS A 92 1.80 -8.15 14.07
N PRO A 93 1.48 -6.88 13.85
CA PRO A 93 2.32 -5.81 14.37
C PRO A 93 2.25 -5.73 15.89
N GLU A 94 3.41 -5.50 16.49
CA GLU A 94 3.52 -5.14 17.89
C GLU A 94 3.73 -3.63 17.98
N GLU A 95 3.61 -3.09 19.17
CA GLU A 95 3.82 -1.66 19.40
C GLU A 95 5.20 -1.25 18.89
N GLY A 96 5.24 -0.20 18.08
CA GLY A 96 6.49 0.32 17.54
C GLY A 96 6.94 -0.30 16.22
N ASP A 97 6.31 -1.38 15.78
CA ASP A 97 6.68 -2.01 14.50
C ASP A 97 6.35 -1.13 13.31
N MET A 98 5.20 -0.48 13.36
CA MET A 98 4.72 0.37 12.28
C MET A 98 4.62 1.82 12.74
N PRO A 99 4.72 2.79 11.79
CA PRO A 99 4.36 4.18 12.11
C PRO A 99 2.91 4.27 12.59
N ASP A 100 2.61 5.26 13.39
CA ASP A 100 1.27 5.43 13.98
C ASP A 100 0.17 5.51 12.95
N LYS A 101 0.43 6.10 11.79
CA LYS A 101 -0.57 6.23 10.73
C LYS A 101 -0.79 4.95 9.92
N ALA A 102 0.12 4.00 10.00
CA ALA A 102 0.00 2.74 9.26
C ALA A 102 -1.11 1.88 9.86
N THR A 103 -1.80 1.15 9.00
CA THR A 103 -2.85 0.24 9.41
C THR A 103 -2.54 -1.16 8.91
N PHE A 104 -3.22 -2.15 9.49
CA PHE A 104 -2.94 -3.55 9.25
C PHE A 104 -4.18 -4.30 8.76
N ILE A 105 -3.97 -5.19 7.80
CA ILE A 105 -5.01 -6.11 7.32
C ILE A 105 -4.46 -7.53 7.30
N GLY A 106 -5.28 -8.50 7.66
CA GLY A 106 -4.87 -9.90 7.66
C GLY A 106 -4.94 -10.53 6.28
N LYS A 107 -4.08 -11.52 6.05
CA LYS A 107 -4.18 -12.40 4.88
C LYS A 107 -4.87 -13.70 5.29
N PRO A 108 -5.62 -14.34 4.43
CA PRO A 108 -5.96 -13.91 3.08
C PRO A 108 -6.95 -12.76 3.08
N PHE A 109 -6.77 -11.84 2.15
CA PHE A 109 -7.70 -10.73 1.98
C PHE A 109 -8.49 -10.91 0.69
N ASN A 110 -9.61 -10.19 0.57
CA ASN A 110 -10.38 -10.12 -0.65
C ASN A 110 -10.72 -8.66 -0.97
N ALA A 111 -11.33 -8.43 -2.12
CA ALA A 111 -11.63 -7.08 -2.58
C ALA A 111 -12.50 -6.32 -1.57
N ARG A 112 -13.51 -6.96 -1.02
CA ARG A 112 -14.42 -6.31 -0.06
C ARG A 112 -13.69 -5.87 1.20
N MET A 113 -12.85 -6.76 1.75
CA MET A 113 -12.06 -6.44 2.95
C MET A 113 -11.15 -5.24 2.71
N VAL A 114 -10.45 -5.25 1.59
CA VAL A 114 -9.50 -4.18 1.27
C VAL A 114 -10.25 -2.87 1.03
N HIS A 115 -11.32 -2.90 0.24
CA HIS A 115 -12.10 -1.69 -0.06
C HIS A 115 -12.72 -1.10 1.20
N ASP A 116 -13.30 -1.93 2.08
CA ASP A 116 -13.88 -1.45 3.34
C ASP A 116 -12.81 -0.85 4.24
N HIS A 117 -11.64 -1.50 4.32
CA HIS A 117 -10.52 -1.01 5.11
C HIS A 117 -10.06 0.38 4.63
N LEU A 118 -9.90 0.53 3.31
CA LEU A 118 -9.46 1.80 2.73
C LEU A 118 -10.50 2.90 2.91
N ARG A 119 -11.78 2.59 2.76
CA ARG A 119 -12.84 3.56 3.01
C ARG A 119 -12.83 4.07 4.45
N GLU A 120 -12.57 3.18 5.38
CA GLU A 120 -12.51 3.54 6.80
C GLU A 120 -11.24 4.30 7.16
N LYS A 121 -10.09 3.88 6.60
CA LYS A 121 -8.78 4.35 7.08
C LYS A 121 -8.20 5.50 6.30
N LEU A 122 -8.51 5.62 5.00
CA LEU A 122 -7.94 6.71 4.21
C LEU A 122 -8.69 8.02 4.46
N PRO A 123 -7.96 9.16 4.50
CA PRO A 123 -8.61 10.46 4.46
C PRO A 123 -9.40 10.64 3.15
N ASP A 124 -10.49 11.39 3.19
CA ASP A 124 -11.34 11.58 2.00
C ASP A 124 -10.56 12.16 0.83
N GLY A 125 -9.62 13.06 1.08
CA GLY A 125 -8.80 13.65 0.03
C GLY A 125 -7.85 12.67 -0.65
N LYS A 126 -7.67 11.47 -0.08
CA LYS A 126 -6.80 10.42 -0.63
C LYS A 126 -7.57 9.22 -1.15
N LYS A 127 -8.89 9.25 -1.07
CA LYS A 127 -9.72 8.19 -1.63
C LYS A 127 -9.97 8.48 -3.11
N PRO A 128 -9.66 7.54 -4.03
CA PRO A 128 -10.11 7.67 -5.41
C PRO A 128 -11.63 7.72 -5.51
N GLU A 129 -12.14 8.36 -6.53
CA GLU A 129 -13.59 8.49 -6.71
C GLU A 129 -14.35 7.16 -6.69
N PRO A 130 -13.91 6.10 -7.41
CA PRO A 130 -14.61 4.82 -7.35
C PRO A 130 -14.73 4.26 -5.94
N LEU A 131 -13.71 4.45 -5.10
CA LEU A 131 -13.73 3.97 -3.72
C LEU A 131 -14.77 4.72 -2.88
N LYS A 132 -14.93 6.01 -3.10
CA LYS A 132 -15.92 6.82 -2.37
C LYS A 132 -17.35 6.39 -2.65
N HIS A 133 -17.61 5.91 -3.85
CA HIS A 133 -18.95 5.57 -4.33
C HIS A 133 -19.22 4.07 -4.38
N ALA A 134 -18.28 3.24 -3.99
CA ALA A 134 -18.46 1.80 -3.94
C ALA A 134 -19.41 1.43 -2.81
N VAL A 135 -20.31 0.54 -3.09
CA VAL A 135 -21.35 0.11 -2.16
C VAL A 135 -21.12 -1.33 -1.73
#